data_e2cc3ec90fc8bfe486ffd74db55fbc7c
#
_entry.id   e2cc3ec90fc8bfe486ffd74db55fbc7c
#
_cell.length_a   1.000
_cell.length_b   1.000
_cell.length_c   1.000
_cell.angle_alpha   90.00
_cell.angle_beta   90.00
_cell.angle_gamma   90.00
#
_symmetry.space_group_name_H-M   'P 1'
#
loop_
_entity.id
_entity.type
_entity.pdbx_description
1 polymer ?
#
loop_
_entity_poly.entity_id
_entity_poly.type
_entity_poly.pdbx_seq_one_letter_code
_entity_poly.pdbx_strand_id
1 'polypeptide(L)'
;QLLSEKPKIINIGLKSFAEVVEQFGCQVVQYDWMPPAGGNVELIRTLNFLRHYEGLDIDEANREVIAKVVASQPVIIDNVRAKDVIPEMNEGKVILHAGPPVAYENMPDPMQGSCVGAVLFEEWADNEADARKLLESGEIRFIPCHHVKAVGPMGGITSPNMAVFVVKNMTDGNEAYC
;
A
#
# COMPACT_ATOMS: atom_id res chain seq x y z
N GLN A 1 3.00 -13.52 39.15
CA GLN A 1 3.82 -13.23 37.96
C GLN A 1 4.03 -11.72 37.76
N LEU A 2 3.00 -10.88 37.95
CA LEU A 2 3.09 -9.42 37.76
C LEU A 2 4.08 -8.72 38.70
N LEU A 3 4.37 -9.29 39.86
CA LEU A 3 5.29 -8.73 40.87
C LEU A 3 6.70 -9.32 40.82
N SER A 4 6.95 -10.28 39.94
CA SER A 4 8.25 -10.95 39.79
C SER A 4 9.09 -10.44 38.60
N GLU A 5 8.47 -9.68 37.72
CA GLU A 5 9.16 -9.09 36.56
C GLU A 5 9.20 -7.56 36.64
N LYS A 6 10.28 -6.96 36.17
CA LYS A 6 10.34 -5.49 36.05
C LYS A 6 9.35 -4.99 35.01
N PRO A 7 8.52 -4.01 35.34
CA PRO A 7 7.54 -3.51 34.40
C PRO A 7 8.20 -2.82 33.20
N LYS A 8 7.57 -2.94 32.03
CA LYS A 8 7.86 -2.12 30.85
C LYS A 8 6.89 -0.94 30.85
N ILE A 9 7.39 0.26 30.80
CA ILE A 9 6.62 1.48 31.03
C ILE A 9 6.65 2.34 29.77
N ILE A 10 5.48 2.88 29.38
CA ILE A 10 5.36 3.94 28.40
C ILE A 10 5.07 5.22 29.17
N ASN A 11 5.98 6.20 29.12
CA ASN A 11 5.78 7.51 29.73
C ASN A 11 5.22 8.48 28.67
N ILE A 12 4.11 9.11 28.98
CA ILE A 12 3.47 10.14 28.17
C ILE A 12 3.46 11.42 29.00
N GLY A 13 4.26 12.41 28.62
CA GLY A 13 4.33 13.67 29.35
C GLY A 13 5.76 14.05 29.75
N LEU A 14 5.95 14.49 30.99
CA LEU A 14 7.25 15.03 31.44
C LEU A 14 8.34 13.94 31.44
N LYS A 15 9.43 14.21 30.76
CA LYS A 15 10.58 13.33 30.64
C LYS A 15 11.20 12.97 32.00
N SER A 16 11.13 13.89 32.97
CA SER A 16 11.65 13.65 34.32
C SER A 16 11.01 12.45 35.01
N PHE A 17 9.76 12.10 34.69
CA PHE A 17 9.13 10.90 35.24
C PHE A 17 9.72 9.62 34.63
N ALA A 18 10.06 9.62 33.36
CA ALA A 18 10.76 8.53 32.71
C ALA A 18 12.14 8.30 33.36
N GLU A 19 12.90 9.36 33.56
CA GLU A 19 14.24 9.32 34.15
C GLU A 19 14.25 8.72 35.56
N VAL A 20 13.26 9.04 36.40
CA VAL A 20 13.13 8.46 37.73
C VAL A 20 12.90 6.96 37.66
N VAL A 21 12.02 6.52 36.77
CA VAL A 21 11.67 5.08 36.65
C VAL A 21 12.85 4.27 36.06
N GLU A 22 13.60 4.86 35.15
CA GLU A 22 14.83 4.27 34.58
C GLU A 22 15.90 4.05 35.63
N GLN A 23 16.04 4.96 36.64
CA GLN A 23 16.96 4.81 37.74
C GLN A 23 16.67 3.55 38.58
N PHE A 24 15.42 3.09 38.64
CA PHE A 24 15.02 1.81 39.26
C PHE A 24 15.20 0.61 38.34
N GLY A 25 15.80 0.82 37.15
CA GLY A 25 16.14 -0.25 36.21
C GLY A 25 14.96 -0.80 35.44
N CYS A 26 13.87 -0.03 35.27
CA CYS A 26 12.77 -0.39 34.43
C CYS A 26 13.06 0.06 32.97
N GLN A 27 12.53 -0.69 32.01
CA GLN A 27 12.53 -0.25 30.61
C GLN A 27 11.45 0.80 30.41
N VAL A 28 11.83 2.00 29.94
CA VAL A 28 10.88 3.08 29.67
C VAL A 28 10.97 3.49 28.20
N VAL A 29 9.80 3.64 27.58
CA VAL A 29 9.65 4.30 26.27
C VAL A 29 9.02 5.65 26.51
N GLN A 30 9.77 6.70 26.24
CA GLN A 30 9.24 8.07 26.26
C GLN A 30 8.44 8.34 25.00
N TYR A 31 7.17 8.76 25.15
CA TYR A 31 6.34 9.20 24.06
C TYR A 31 6.11 10.72 24.15
N ASP A 32 6.59 11.43 23.15
CA ASP A 32 6.42 12.89 23.05
C ASP A 32 5.02 13.18 22.48
N TRP A 33 4.07 13.33 23.40
CA TRP A 33 2.69 13.65 23.02
C TRP A 33 2.60 15.11 22.53
N MET A 34 1.92 15.27 21.41
CA MET A 34 1.54 16.59 20.89
C MET A 34 0.02 16.68 20.74
N PRO A 35 -0.58 17.84 20.99
CA PRO A 35 -2.01 18.03 20.76
C PRO A 35 -2.36 17.84 19.27
N PRO A 36 -3.61 17.51 18.93
CA PRO A 36 -4.06 17.43 17.55
C PRO A 36 -3.62 18.66 16.74
N ALA A 37 -3.20 18.44 15.49
CA ALA A 37 -2.68 19.48 14.59
C ALA A 37 -1.52 20.31 15.17
N GLY A 38 -0.69 19.73 16.05
CA GLY A 38 0.41 20.43 16.72
C GLY A 38 -0.02 21.59 17.59
N GLY A 39 -1.30 21.63 18.02
CA GLY A 39 -1.89 22.74 18.79
C GLY A 39 -2.35 23.93 17.95
N ASN A 40 -2.32 23.84 16.64
CA ASN A 40 -2.85 24.89 15.77
C ASN A 40 -4.37 24.98 15.88
N VAL A 41 -4.87 26.08 16.45
CA VAL A 41 -6.27 26.27 16.78
C VAL A 41 -7.18 26.28 15.54
N GLU A 42 -6.73 26.82 14.42
CA GLU A 42 -7.50 26.87 13.17
C GLU A 42 -7.64 25.46 12.57
N LEU A 43 -6.56 24.70 12.54
CA LEU A 43 -6.59 23.32 12.09
C LEU A 43 -7.43 22.43 13.01
N ILE A 44 -7.38 22.64 14.33
CA ILE A 44 -8.26 21.93 15.28
C ILE A 44 -9.74 22.24 14.99
N ARG A 45 -10.08 23.50 14.73
CA ARG A 45 -11.45 23.89 14.35
C ARG A 45 -11.89 23.23 13.04
N THR A 46 -11.01 23.21 12.04
CA THR A 46 -11.28 22.55 10.75
C THR A 46 -11.48 21.04 10.92
N LEU A 47 -10.63 20.37 11.71
CA LEU A 47 -10.79 18.94 12.01
C LEU A 47 -12.10 18.65 12.76
N ASN A 48 -12.45 19.50 13.73
CA ASN A 48 -13.71 19.36 14.44
C ASN A 48 -14.92 19.61 13.54
N PHE A 49 -14.85 20.59 12.63
CA PHE A 49 -15.88 20.83 11.63
C PHE A 49 -16.08 19.60 10.73
N LEU A 50 -14.99 19.02 10.20
CA LEU A 50 -15.06 17.83 9.35
C LEU A 50 -15.65 16.62 10.08
N ARG A 51 -15.33 16.43 11.37
CA ARG A 51 -15.88 15.34 12.19
C ARG A 51 -17.37 15.44 12.44
N HIS A 52 -17.93 16.65 12.40
CA HIS A 52 -19.34 16.91 12.71
C HIS A 52 -20.11 17.49 11.52
N TYR A 53 -19.53 17.36 10.30
CA TYR A 53 -20.17 17.86 9.09
C TYR A 53 -21.41 17.02 8.78
N GLU A 54 -22.57 17.68 8.62
CA GLU A 54 -23.83 17.01 8.29
C GLU A 54 -23.68 16.17 7.02
N GLY A 55 -24.01 14.88 7.12
CA GLY A 55 -23.91 13.92 6.02
C GLY A 55 -22.51 13.26 5.86
N LEU A 56 -21.55 13.58 6.73
CA LEU A 56 -20.24 12.94 6.75
C LEU A 56 -19.91 12.43 8.15
N ASP A 57 -20.25 11.18 8.44
CA ASP A 57 -19.81 10.48 9.65
C ASP A 57 -18.56 9.63 9.32
N ILE A 58 -17.37 10.21 9.54
CA ILE A 58 -16.08 9.54 9.27
C ILE A 58 -15.92 8.30 10.14
N ASP A 59 -16.37 8.35 11.39
CA ASP A 59 -16.22 7.23 12.32
C ASP A 59 -17.16 6.08 11.93
N GLU A 60 -18.38 6.36 11.48
CA GLU A 60 -19.28 5.34 10.94
C GLU A 60 -18.73 4.73 9.63
N ALA A 61 -18.26 5.55 8.70
CA ALA A 61 -17.64 5.08 7.47
C ALA A 61 -16.43 4.17 7.76
N ASN A 62 -15.60 4.54 8.73
CA ASN A 62 -14.47 3.72 9.15
C ASN A 62 -14.92 2.39 9.80
N ARG A 63 -15.95 2.42 10.66
CA ARG A 63 -16.52 1.19 11.25
C ARG A 63 -17.05 0.26 10.16
N GLU A 64 -17.76 0.80 9.18
CA GLU A 64 -18.28 0.02 8.05
C GLU A 64 -17.16 -0.61 7.22
N VAL A 65 -16.11 0.15 6.90
CA VAL A 65 -14.95 -0.38 6.16
C VAL A 65 -14.25 -1.48 6.95
N ILE A 66 -13.99 -1.26 8.23
CA ILE A 66 -13.35 -2.26 9.10
C ILE A 66 -14.22 -3.52 9.19
N ALA A 67 -15.53 -3.37 9.35
CA ALA A 67 -16.45 -4.51 9.40
C ALA A 67 -16.39 -5.33 8.09
N LYS A 68 -16.36 -4.68 6.93
CA LYS A 68 -16.20 -5.36 5.63
C LYS A 68 -14.85 -6.09 5.52
N VAL A 69 -13.76 -5.46 5.94
CA VAL A 69 -12.42 -6.07 5.92
C VAL A 69 -12.36 -7.30 6.82
N VAL A 70 -12.88 -7.20 8.05
CA VAL A 70 -12.88 -8.31 9.03
C VAL A 70 -13.79 -9.45 8.59
N ALA A 71 -14.93 -9.16 7.95
CA ALA A 71 -15.85 -10.17 7.45
C ALA A 71 -15.40 -10.82 6.14
N SER A 72 -14.39 -10.28 5.47
CA SER A 72 -13.91 -10.81 4.19
C SER A 72 -13.28 -12.19 4.36
N GLN A 73 -13.49 -13.06 3.37
CA GLN A 73 -12.91 -14.41 3.30
C GLN A 73 -12.21 -14.57 1.95
N PRO A 74 -10.99 -14.03 1.81
CA PRO A 74 -10.22 -14.14 0.56
C PRO A 74 -9.70 -15.58 0.39
N VAL A 75 -9.95 -16.15 -0.79
CA VAL A 75 -9.49 -17.49 -1.19
C VAL A 75 -8.84 -17.40 -2.55
N ILE A 76 -7.66 -18.01 -2.70
CA ILE A 76 -7.04 -18.18 -4.01
C ILE A 76 -7.83 -19.27 -4.75
N ILE A 77 -8.43 -18.91 -5.88
CA ILE A 77 -9.26 -19.82 -6.68
C ILE A 77 -8.58 -20.28 -7.96
N ASP A 78 -7.59 -19.52 -8.46
CA ASP A 78 -6.88 -19.87 -9.69
C ASP A 78 -5.47 -19.22 -9.72
N ASN A 79 -4.65 -19.68 -10.68
CA ASN A 79 -3.36 -19.11 -11.05
C ASN A 79 -3.28 -19.09 -12.58
N VAL A 80 -3.34 -17.90 -13.18
CA VAL A 80 -3.46 -17.70 -14.62
C VAL A 80 -2.54 -16.58 -15.09
N ARG A 81 -2.39 -16.39 -16.40
CA ARG A 81 -1.67 -15.24 -16.94
C ARG A 81 -2.50 -13.97 -16.72
N ALA A 82 -1.83 -12.87 -16.40
CA ALA A 82 -2.48 -11.59 -16.15
C ALA A 82 -3.43 -11.19 -17.30
N LYS A 83 -3.02 -11.36 -18.56
CA LYS A 83 -3.85 -11.05 -19.74
C LYS A 83 -5.12 -11.88 -19.88
N ASP A 84 -5.21 -13.03 -19.23
CA ASP A 84 -6.38 -13.90 -19.34
C ASP A 84 -7.53 -13.40 -18.43
N VAL A 85 -7.23 -12.55 -17.43
CA VAL A 85 -8.19 -12.04 -16.45
C VAL A 85 -8.24 -10.50 -16.34
N ILE A 86 -7.25 -9.80 -16.90
CA ILE A 86 -7.18 -8.34 -16.92
C ILE A 86 -7.28 -7.86 -18.37
N PRO A 87 -8.46 -7.41 -18.83
CA PRO A 87 -8.69 -7.05 -20.22
C PRO A 87 -7.72 -6.01 -20.79
N GLU A 88 -7.32 -5.03 -19.98
CA GLU A 88 -6.40 -3.96 -20.35
C GLU A 88 -5.02 -4.46 -20.79
N MET A 89 -4.64 -5.65 -20.33
CA MET A 89 -3.38 -6.33 -20.71
C MET A 89 -3.36 -6.80 -22.17
N ASN A 90 -4.50 -6.83 -22.85
CA ASN A 90 -4.61 -7.19 -24.27
C ASN A 90 -4.60 -6.00 -25.21
N GLU A 91 -4.47 -4.78 -24.69
CA GLU A 91 -4.53 -3.53 -25.45
C GLU A 91 -3.13 -3.01 -25.85
N GLY A 92 -2.25 -3.90 -26.28
CA GLY A 92 -0.87 -3.58 -26.65
C GLY A 92 0.15 -3.90 -25.56
N LYS A 93 1.26 -3.14 -25.51
CA LYS A 93 2.31 -3.31 -24.50
C LYS A 93 1.88 -2.59 -23.22
N VAL A 94 1.46 -3.34 -22.21
CA VAL A 94 0.97 -2.81 -20.93
C VAL A 94 1.79 -3.39 -19.79
N ILE A 95 2.17 -2.54 -18.84
CA ILE A 95 2.78 -2.92 -17.57
C ILE A 95 1.96 -2.32 -16.43
N LEU A 96 1.54 -3.17 -15.49
CA LEU A 96 0.95 -2.69 -14.24
C LEU A 96 2.05 -2.40 -13.23
N HIS A 97 1.82 -1.40 -12.39
CA HIS A 97 2.74 -1.03 -11.32
C HIS A 97 1.99 -0.70 -10.02
N ALA A 98 2.67 -0.86 -8.89
CA ALA A 98 2.15 -0.40 -7.60
C ALA A 98 2.21 1.14 -7.48
N GLY A 99 1.37 1.69 -6.63
CA GLY A 99 1.35 3.12 -6.33
C GLY A 99 0.51 3.96 -7.28
N PRO A 100 0.60 5.29 -7.18
CA PRO A 100 -0.15 6.22 -8.01
C PRO A 100 0.38 6.24 -9.46
N PRO A 101 -0.38 6.81 -10.42
CA PRO A 101 0.11 7.02 -11.78
C PRO A 101 1.46 7.74 -11.79
N VAL A 102 2.43 7.16 -12.47
CA VAL A 102 3.80 7.69 -12.57
C VAL A 102 4.37 7.38 -13.94
N ALA A 103 5.05 8.34 -14.56
CA ALA A 103 5.77 8.13 -15.80
C ALA A 103 7.07 7.35 -15.53
N TYR A 104 7.54 6.58 -16.52
CA TYR A 104 8.69 5.68 -16.36
C TYR A 104 9.94 6.38 -15.81
N GLU A 105 10.25 7.55 -16.34
CA GLU A 105 11.41 8.36 -15.93
C GLU A 105 11.37 8.84 -14.46
N ASN A 106 10.18 8.86 -13.87
CA ASN A 106 9.98 9.26 -12.47
C ASN A 106 9.83 8.06 -11.52
N MET A 107 9.90 6.84 -12.04
CA MET A 107 9.87 5.64 -11.22
C MET A 107 11.17 5.48 -10.44
N PRO A 108 11.15 4.95 -9.20
CA PRO A 108 12.37 4.57 -8.48
C PRO A 108 13.18 3.51 -9.23
N ASP A 109 14.50 3.53 -9.08
CA ASP A 109 15.43 2.59 -9.75
C ASP A 109 15.01 1.11 -9.66
N PRO A 110 14.56 0.57 -8.51
CA PRO A 110 14.12 -0.81 -8.45
C PRO A 110 12.90 -1.11 -9.34
N MET A 111 11.99 -0.16 -9.48
CA MET A 111 10.81 -0.30 -10.33
C MET A 111 11.20 -0.22 -11.81
N GLN A 112 12.08 0.71 -12.18
CA GLN A 112 12.62 0.79 -13.53
C GLN A 112 13.33 -0.51 -13.93
N GLY A 113 14.15 -1.08 -13.04
CA GLY A 113 14.78 -2.38 -13.24
C GLY A 113 13.77 -3.51 -13.44
N SER A 114 12.69 -3.52 -12.68
CA SER A 114 11.60 -4.48 -12.84
C SER A 114 10.90 -4.33 -14.19
N CYS A 115 10.68 -3.09 -14.67
CA CYS A 115 10.13 -2.83 -16.00
C CYS A 115 11.04 -3.35 -17.12
N VAL A 116 12.35 -3.18 -17.00
CA VAL A 116 13.32 -3.75 -17.95
C VAL A 116 13.18 -5.28 -17.98
N GLY A 117 13.14 -5.93 -16.81
CA GLY A 117 12.93 -7.37 -16.70
C GLY A 117 11.61 -7.82 -17.35
N ALA A 118 10.53 -7.06 -17.20
CA ALA A 118 9.25 -7.35 -17.84
C ALA A 118 9.31 -7.26 -19.36
N VAL A 119 9.97 -6.23 -19.90
CA VAL A 119 10.14 -6.07 -21.35
C VAL A 119 10.90 -7.25 -21.96
N LEU A 120 11.95 -7.71 -21.28
CA LEU A 120 12.71 -8.89 -21.71
C LEU A 120 11.90 -10.19 -21.57
N PHE A 121 11.15 -10.34 -20.47
CA PHE A 121 10.29 -11.50 -20.25
C PHE A 121 9.17 -11.61 -21.30
N GLU A 122 8.62 -10.49 -21.73
CA GLU A 122 7.59 -10.44 -22.78
C GLU A 122 8.17 -10.51 -24.20
N GLU A 123 9.49 -10.63 -24.34
CA GLU A 123 10.19 -10.64 -25.63
C GLU A 123 9.91 -9.38 -26.48
N TRP A 124 9.67 -8.24 -25.82
CA TRP A 124 9.47 -6.96 -26.50
C TRP A 124 10.78 -6.28 -26.91
N ALA A 125 11.89 -6.75 -26.37
CA ALA A 125 13.26 -6.39 -26.74
C ALA A 125 14.21 -7.55 -26.48
N ASP A 126 15.31 -7.60 -27.25
CA ASP A 126 16.29 -8.70 -27.18
C ASP A 126 17.36 -8.49 -26.09
N ASN A 127 17.53 -7.28 -25.60
CA ASN A 127 18.55 -6.92 -24.62
C ASN A 127 18.14 -5.71 -23.78
N GLU A 128 18.88 -5.48 -22.70
CA GLU A 128 18.59 -4.39 -21.74
C GLU A 128 18.63 -3.00 -22.38
N ALA A 129 19.57 -2.74 -23.29
CA ALA A 129 19.71 -1.42 -23.91
C ALA A 129 18.50 -1.08 -24.78
N ASP A 130 17.98 -2.04 -25.53
CA ASP A 130 16.79 -1.85 -26.36
C ASP A 130 15.51 -1.86 -25.51
N ALA A 131 15.47 -2.64 -24.41
CA ALA A 131 14.38 -2.56 -23.44
C ALA A 131 14.24 -1.16 -22.82
N ARG A 132 15.36 -0.55 -22.43
CA ARG A 132 15.35 0.83 -21.88
C ARG A 132 14.87 1.86 -22.92
N LYS A 133 15.33 1.77 -24.16
CA LYS A 133 14.84 2.64 -25.24
C LYS A 133 13.33 2.50 -25.46
N LEU A 134 12.83 1.25 -25.42
CA LEU A 134 11.40 0.99 -25.59
C LEU A 134 10.59 1.57 -24.39
N LEU A 135 11.09 1.46 -23.17
CA LEU A 135 10.46 2.04 -21.99
C LEU A 135 10.42 3.58 -22.03
N GLU A 136 11.45 4.20 -22.58
CA GLU A 136 11.57 5.66 -22.78
C GLU A 136 10.76 6.18 -23.98
N SER A 137 10.42 5.33 -24.94
CA SER A 137 9.72 5.73 -26.18
C SER A 137 8.27 6.15 -25.98
N GLY A 138 7.65 5.75 -24.84
CA GLY A 138 6.24 5.96 -24.59
C GLY A 138 5.31 4.93 -25.26
N GLU A 139 5.85 3.89 -25.92
CA GLU A 139 5.04 2.82 -26.51
C GLU A 139 4.42 1.89 -25.47
N ILE A 140 5.01 1.83 -24.26
CA ILE A 140 4.50 1.02 -23.15
C ILE A 140 3.54 1.86 -22.32
N ARG A 141 2.33 1.37 -22.16
CA ARG A 141 1.33 1.97 -21.28
C ARG A 141 1.50 1.44 -19.86
N PHE A 142 1.69 2.36 -18.91
CA PHE A 142 1.74 2.04 -17.49
C PHE A 142 0.39 2.28 -16.84
N ILE A 143 -0.10 1.28 -16.09
CA ILE A 143 -1.38 1.34 -15.39
C ILE A 143 -1.17 1.01 -13.92
N PRO A 144 -1.63 1.84 -12.97
CA PRO A 144 -1.66 1.48 -11.56
C PRO A 144 -2.48 0.21 -11.31
N CYS A 145 -1.93 -0.75 -10.57
CA CYS A 145 -2.58 -2.02 -10.26
C CYS A 145 -4.03 -1.83 -9.75
N HIS A 146 -4.25 -0.85 -8.88
CA HIS A 146 -5.58 -0.61 -8.29
C HIS A 146 -6.64 -0.12 -9.29
N HIS A 147 -6.27 0.34 -10.49
CA HIS A 147 -7.23 0.68 -11.53
C HIS A 147 -7.87 -0.55 -12.19
N VAL A 148 -7.21 -1.70 -12.10
CA VAL A 148 -7.63 -2.96 -12.75
C VAL A 148 -7.82 -4.10 -11.75
N LYS A 149 -8.13 -3.79 -10.50
CA LYS A 149 -8.32 -4.76 -9.40
C LYS A 149 -7.08 -5.63 -9.13
N ALA A 150 -5.92 -5.21 -9.58
CA ALA A 150 -4.67 -5.89 -9.29
C ALA A 150 -4.00 -5.33 -8.04
N VAL A 151 -3.18 -6.15 -7.41
CA VAL A 151 -2.34 -5.80 -6.27
C VAL A 151 -0.91 -6.20 -6.61
N GLY A 152 0.02 -5.26 -6.45
CA GLY A 152 1.43 -5.50 -6.63
C GLY A 152 2.24 -5.06 -5.41
N PRO A 153 3.35 -5.75 -5.08
CA PRO A 153 4.25 -5.28 -4.04
C PRO A 153 4.94 -3.98 -4.47
N MET A 154 5.42 -3.22 -3.49
CA MET A 154 6.18 -2.00 -3.75
C MET A 154 7.42 -2.32 -4.60
N GLY A 155 7.59 -1.64 -5.74
CA GLY A 155 8.63 -1.95 -6.73
C GLY A 155 8.30 -3.14 -7.65
N GLY A 156 7.18 -3.84 -7.40
CA GLY A 156 6.69 -4.90 -8.27
C GLY A 156 5.92 -4.37 -9.47
N ILE A 157 5.99 -5.12 -10.55
CA ILE A 157 5.25 -4.86 -11.78
C ILE A 157 4.58 -6.16 -12.24
N THR A 158 3.58 -6.04 -13.10
CA THR A 158 2.96 -7.20 -13.76
C THR A 158 2.85 -6.91 -15.25
N SER A 159 3.29 -7.86 -16.07
CA SER A 159 3.16 -7.82 -17.53
C SER A 159 2.18 -8.89 -18.03
N PRO A 160 1.74 -8.84 -19.29
CA PRO A 160 0.64 -9.67 -19.79
C PRO A 160 0.79 -11.20 -19.59
N ASN A 161 1.99 -11.74 -19.77
CA ASN A 161 2.23 -13.18 -19.65
C ASN A 161 2.70 -13.63 -18.26
N MET A 162 2.88 -12.70 -17.32
CA MET A 162 3.18 -13.05 -15.92
C MET A 162 1.98 -13.74 -15.29
N ALA A 163 2.28 -14.73 -14.43
CA ALA A 163 1.26 -15.41 -13.63
C ALA A 163 0.74 -14.51 -12.51
N VAL A 164 -0.57 -14.55 -12.30
CA VAL A 164 -1.25 -13.90 -11.17
C VAL A 164 -2.17 -14.89 -10.48
N PHE A 165 -2.27 -14.78 -9.17
CA PHE A 165 -3.31 -15.46 -8.42
C PHE A 165 -4.63 -14.71 -8.57
N VAL A 166 -5.70 -15.46 -8.84
CA VAL A 166 -7.06 -14.94 -8.75
C VAL A 166 -7.56 -15.18 -7.33
N VAL A 167 -7.77 -14.08 -6.61
CA VAL A 167 -8.27 -14.12 -5.24
C VAL A 167 -9.72 -13.68 -5.23
N LYS A 168 -10.60 -14.54 -4.71
CA LYS A 168 -12.03 -14.26 -4.56
C LYS A 168 -12.39 -14.09 -3.10
N ASN A 169 -13.05 -13.00 -2.77
CA ASN A 169 -13.68 -12.84 -1.48
C ASN A 169 -15.00 -13.63 -1.45
N MET A 170 -15.04 -14.68 -0.68
CA MET A 170 -16.22 -15.58 -0.63
C MET A 170 -17.42 -14.93 0.06
N THR A 171 -17.22 -13.84 0.81
CA THR A 171 -18.30 -13.09 1.47
C THR A 171 -19.08 -12.24 0.46
N ASP A 172 -18.40 -11.49 -0.39
CA ASP A 172 -18.99 -10.49 -1.28
C ASP A 172 -18.89 -10.88 -2.76
N GLY A 173 -18.10 -11.90 -3.08
CA GLY A 173 -17.92 -12.41 -4.45
C GLY A 173 -17.02 -11.56 -5.35
N ASN A 174 -16.44 -10.46 -4.83
CA ASN A 174 -15.49 -9.65 -5.57
C ASN A 174 -14.14 -10.36 -5.72
N GLU A 175 -13.40 -10.01 -6.79
CA GLU A 175 -12.12 -10.62 -7.14
C GLU A 175 -11.02 -9.58 -7.22
N ALA A 176 -9.79 -10.03 -6.94
CA ALA A 176 -8.55 -9.27 -7.11
C ALA A 176 -7.46 -10.18 -7.69
N TYR A 177 -6.48 -9.58 -8.34
CA TYR A 177 -5.37 -10.26 -9.00
C TYR A 177 -4.05 -9.88 -8.33
N CYS A 178 -3.27 -10.88 -7.85
CA CYS A 178 -2.03 -10.67 -7.09
C CYS A 178 -0.83 -11.33 -7.77
#